data_dfa0e312653e7c70bb0a40c9b08768a8
#
_entry.id   dfa0e312653e7c70bb0a40c9b08768a8
#
_cell.length_a   1.000
_cell.length_b   1.000
_cell.length_c   1.000
_cell.angle_alpha   90.00
_cell.angle_beta   90.00
_cell.angle_gamma   90.00
#
_symmetry.space_group_name_H-M   'P 1'
#
loop_
_entity.id
_entity.type
_entity.pdbx_description
1 polymer ?
#
loop_
_entity_poly.entity_id
_entity_poly.type
_entity_poly.pdbx_seq_one_letter_code
_entity_poly.pdbx_strand_id
1 'polypeptide(L)'
;MDYYFIKGTSPRLLVFFHGTGGNKKSMLFLRQQLDLEASVLSLDGSWGQGRDRRFFAPLIDGQLDLVDFEKRLSAFLDFWQDLDIQPYQQITFVGFSNGANFIMGLLTKQPNLADNYILLHPSALDYAFPLENSRAEILFTLGQNAPYVDPVALENLVGDWQALAFPRANLARFDKGHFLSQDELTYVRNWYQERTDKKA
;
A
#
# COMPACT_ATOMS: atom_id res chain seq x y z
N MET A 1 -9.84 2.90 -13.96
CA MET A 1 -9.29 3.72 -12.86
C MET A 1 -8.43 4.82 -13.47
N ASP A 2 -8.50 6.06 -12.96
CA ASP A 2 -7.65 7.15 -13.48
C ASP A 2 -6.25 7.09 -12.85
N TYR A 3 -5.20 7.41 -13.62
CA TYR A 3 -3.82 7.29 -13.15
C TYR A 3 -2.88 8.30 -13.80
N TYR A 4 -1.71 8.44 -13.21
CA TYR A 4 -0.56 9.16 -13.76
C TYR A 4 0.60 8.18 -13.91
N PHE A 5 1.19 8.13 -15.11
CA PHE A 5 2.30 7.23 -15.40
C PHE A 5 3.58 8.02 -15.70
N ILE A 6 4.68 7.59 -15.08
CA ILE A 6 6.02 8.08 -15.37
C ILE A 6 6.86 6.89 -15.82
N LYS A 7 7.38 6.92 -17.04
CA LYS A 7 8.31 5.90 -17.50
C LYS A 7 9.68 6.10 -16.86
N GLY A 8 10.22 5.06 -16.27
CA GLY A 8 11.58 5.00 -15.74
C GLY A 8 12.55 4.31 -16.70
N THR A 9 13.78 4.15 -16.26
CA THR A 9 14.88 3.51 -17.02
C THR A 9 15.20 2.10 -16.51
N SER A 10 14.76 1.74 -15.31
CA SER A 10 14.95 0.42 -14.73
C SER A 10 13.74 -0.51 -15.00
N PRO A 11 13.91 -1.84 -14.85
CA PRO A 11 12.82 -2.80 -14.96
C PRO A 11 11.94 -2.87 -13.70
N ARG A 12 11.88 -1.81 -12.90
CA ARG A 12 11.10 -1.72 -11.66
C ARG A 12 9.90 -0.81 -11.82
N LEU A 13 8.78 -1.18 -11.17
CA LEU A 13 7.54 -0.40 -11.12
C LEU A 13 7.15 -0.11 -9.68
N LEU A 14 6.95 1.16 -9.38
CA LEU A 14 6.30 1.65 -8.16
C LEU A 14 4.84 1.96 -8.45
N VAL A 15 3.92 1.42 -7.67
CA VAL A 15 2.48 1.71 -7.80
C VAL A 15 2.01 2.42 -6.55
N PHE A 16 1.52 3.66 -6.69
CA PHE A 16 1.18 4.53 -5.57
C PHE A 16 -0.33 4.63 -5.32
N PHE A 17 -0.72 4.46 -4.06
CA PHE A 17 -2.09 4.55 -3.54
C PHE A 17 -2.16 5.62 -2.45
N HIS A 18 -2.69 6.79 -2.77
CA HIS A 18 -2.74 7.95 -1.87
C HIS A 18 -3.68 7.76 -0.67
N GLY A 19 -3.51 8.56 0.38
CA GLY A 19 -4.44 8.67 1.49
C GLY A 19 -5.70 9.47 1.15
N THR A 20 -6.67 9.51 2.08
CA THR A 20 -7.90 10.32 1.94
C THR A 20 -7.58 11.77 1.58
N GLY A 21 -8.33 12.33 0.64
CA GLY A 21 -8.16 13.69 0.14
C GLY A 21 -6.99 13.89 -0.84
N GLY A 22 -6.21 12.83 -1.09
CA GLY A 22 -5.13 12.84 -2.05
C GLY A 22 -5.59 12.64 -3.50
N ASN A 23 -4.62 12.52 -4.38
CA ASN A 23 -4.80 12.24 -5.79
C ASN A 23 -3.55 11.58 -6.38
N LYS A 24 -3.60 11.21 -7.64
CA LYS A 24 -2.49 10.57 -8.39
C LYS A 24 -1.16 11.34 -8.44
N LYS A 25 -1.09 12.58 -7.91
CA LYS A 25 0.16 13.33 -7.79
C LYS A 25 0.67 13.42 -6.35
N SER A 26 -0.16 13.07 -5.37
CA SER A 26 0.13 13.30 -3.95
C SER A 26 1.35 12.54 -3.43
N MET A 27 1.65 11.36 -4.00
CA MET A 27 2.76 10.51 -3.54
C MET A 27 3.96 10.49 -4.49
N LEU A 28 3.97 11.32 -5.55
CA LEU A 28 5.07 11.31 -6.54
C LEU A 28 6.43 11.67 -5.94
N PHE A 29 6.47 12.40 -4.84
CA PHE A 29 7.70 12.69 -4.11
C PHE A 29 8.42 11.43 -3.61
N LEU A 30 7.68 10.34 -3.35
CA LEU A 30 8.27 9.07 -2.91
C LEU A 30 9.14 8.43 -3.99
N ARG A 31 8.92 8.71 -5.27
CA ARG A 31 9.84 8.26 -6.33
C ARG A 31 11.27 8.75 -6.08
N GLN A 32 11.43 10.02 -5.68
CA GLN A 32 12.75 10.59 -5.38
C GLN A 32 13.38 9.97 -4.13
N GLN A 33 12.56 9.52 -3.20
CA GLN A 33 13.03 8.90 -1.96
C GLN A 33 13.40 7.42 -2.14
N LEU A 34 12.66 6.70 -2.98
CA LEU A 34 12.81 5.25 -3.15
C LEU A 34 13.71 4.91 -4.33
N ASP A 35 13.32 5.31 -5.54
CA ASP A 35 13.99 4.91 -6.78
C ASP A 35 13.65 5.85 -7.94
N LEU A 36 14.57 6.72 -8.31
CA LEU A 36 14.42 7.65 -9.45
C LEU A 36 14.38 6.96 -10.81
N GLU A 37 14.94 5.75 -10.90
CA GLU A 37 15.00 5.00 -12.15
C GLU A 37 13.75 4.15 -12.38
N ALA A 38 12.98 3.85 -11.34
CA ALA A 38 11.75 3.08 -11.47
C ALA A 38 10.69 3.84 -12.28
N SER A 39 9.89 3.08 -13.02
CA SER A 39 8.62 3.58 -13.54
C SER A 39 7.63 3.76 -12.39
N VAL A 40 6.69 4.69 -12.56
CA VAL A 40 5.65 4.96 -11.56
C VAL A 40 4.27 4.88 -12.20
N LEU A 41 3.37 4.14 -11.59
CA LEU A 41 1.94 4.17 -11.81
C LEU A 41 1.28 4.73 -10.55
N SER A 42 0.77 5.95 -10.59
CA SER A 42 0.15 6.59 -9.44
C SER A 42 -1.35 6.77 -9.69
N LEU A 43 -2.17 6.24 -8.79
CA LEU A 43 -3.60 6.05 -8.98
C LEU A 43 -4.43 7.15 -8.35
N ASP A 44 -5.59 7.47 -8.94
CA ASP A 44 -6.66 8.20 -8.28
C ASP A 44 -7.62 7.22 -7.60
N GLY A 45 -7.92 7.46 -6.33
CA GLY A 45 -8.99 6.75 -5.63
C GLY A 45 -10.33 6.97 -6.33
N SER A 46 -11.12 5.91 -6.46
CA SER A 46 -12.35 5.91 -7.27
C SER A 46 -13.62 6.30 -6.50
N TRP A 47 -13.53 6.58 -5.19
CA TRP A 47 -14.63 7.06 -4.36
C TRP A 47 -14.47 8.54 -4.04
N GLY A 48 -15.54 9.32 -4.13
CA GLY A 48 -15.55 10.74 -3.81
C GLY A 48 -14.70 11.60 -4.75
N GLN A 49 -14.59 12.88 -4.42
CA GLN A 49 -13.80 13.87 -5.16
C GLN A 49 -13.14 14.88 -4.22
N GLY A 50 -12.09 15.56 -4.67
CA GLY A 50 -11.41 16.58 -3.88
C GLY A 50 -10.94 16.03 -2.52
N ARG A 51 -11.36 16.68 -1.43
CA ARG A 51 -10.97 16.30 -0.05
C ARG A 51 -11.56 14.97 0.42
N ASP A 52 -12.61 14.48 -0.25
CA ASP A 52 -13.25 13.21 0.09
C ASP A 52 -12.75 12.06 -0.77
N ARG A 53 -11.87 12.33 -1.75
CA ARG A 53 -11.33 11.28 -2.62
C ARG A 53 -10.60 10.21 -1.81
N ARG A 54 -10.93 8.95 -2.10
CA ARG A 54 -10.36 7.76 -1.45
C ARG A 54 -10.57 6.52 -2.32
N PHE A 55 -10.00 5.39 -1.95
CA PHE A 55 -10.12 4.15 -2.72
C PHE A 55 -11.43 3.40 -2.45
N PHE A 56 -12.03 3.57 -1.27
CA PHE A 56 -13.30 2.94 -0.85
C PHE A 56 -14.11 3.90 0.04
N ALA A 57 -15.37 3.60 0.26
CA ALA A 57 -16.29 4.42 1.06
C ALA A 57 -15.75 4.71 2.48
N PRO A 58 -16.14 5.83 3.11
CA PRO A 58 -15.86 6.07 4.53
C PRO A 58 -16.34 4.91 5.39
N LEU A 59 -15.64 4.67 6.51
CA LEU A 59 -16.09 3.71 7.51
C LEU A 59 -17.43 4.18 8.10
N ILE A 60 -18.34 3.23 8.32
CA ILE A 60 -19.60 3.43 9.02
C ILE A 60 -19.43 2.83 10.43
N ASP A 61 -19.49 3.67 11.46
CA ASP A 61 -19.25 3.27 12.85
C ASP A 61 -17.92 2.49 13.06
N GLY A 62 -16.88 2.93 12.34
CA GLY A 62 -15.56 2.30 12.38
C GLY A 62 -15.40 1.03 11.53
N GLN A 63 -16.45 0.59 10.85
CA GLN A 63 -16.47 -0.63 10.04
C GLN A 63 -16.46 -0.35 8.54
N LEU A 64 -15.93 -1.30 7.76
CA LEU A 64 -15.96 -1.26 6.31
C LEU A 64 -17.40 -1.42 5.78
N ASP A 65 -17.77 -0.58 4.81
CA ASP A 65 -18.86 -0.92 3.88
C ASP A 65 -18.34 -2.03 2.95
N LEU A 66 -18.58 -3.27 3.35
CA LEU A 66 -18.07 -4.45 2.64
C LEU A 66 -18.55 -4.51 1.18
N VAL A 67 -19.76 -4.02 0.89
CA VAL A 67 -20.32 -4.03 -0.47
C VAL A 67 -19.52 -3.07 -1.37
N ASP A 68 -19.29 -1.82 -0.92
CA ASP A 68 -18.49 -0.86 -1.66
C ASP A 68 -17.03 -1.34 -1.75
N PHE A 69 -16.47 -1.83 -0.64
CA PHE A 69 -15.08 -2.26 -0.57
C PHE A 69 -14.79 -3.39 -1.57
N GLU A 70 -15.58 -4.46 -1.56
CA GLU A 70 -15.45 -5.59 -2.48
C GLU A 70 -15.62 -5.16 -3.95
N LYS A 71 -16.57 -4.31 -4.23
CA LYS A 71 -16.76 -3.73 -5.56
C LYS A 71 -15.51 -2.97 -6.04
N ARG A 72 -14.87 -2.19 -5.15
CA ARG A 72 -13.67 -1.42 -5.49
C ARG A 72 -12.45 -2.31 -5.69
N LEU A 73 -12.31 -3.34 -4.85
CA LEU A 73 -11.24 -4.33 -5.02
C LEU A 73 -11.36 -5.04 -6.37
N SER A 74 -12.55 -5.53 -6.71
CA SER A 74 -12.79 -6.19 -8.01
C SER A 74 -12.50 -5.27 -9.19
N ALA A 75 -12.99 -4.03 -9.14
CA ALA A 75 -12.73 -3.04 -10.20
C ALA A 75 -11.24 -2.70 -10.37
N PHE A 76 -10.45 -2.72 -9.27
CA PHE A 76 -9.01 -2.56 -9.37
C PHE A 76 -8.36 -3.81 -10.00
N LEU A 77 -8.76 -5.01 -9.61
CA LEU A 77 -8.20 -6.25 -10.15
C LEU A 77 -8.45 -6.36 -11.65
N ASP A 78 -9.65 -6.02 -12.13
CA ASP A 78 -9.97 -5.95 -13.55
C ASP A 78 -9.06 -4.93 -14.26
N PHE A 79 -8.95 -3.71 -13.71
CA PHE A 79 -8.06 -2.68 -14.25
C PHE A 79 -6.60 -3.14 -14.28
N TRP A 80 -6.12 -3.84 -13.24
CA TRP A 80 -4.75 -4.33 -13.14
C TRP A 80 -4.44 -5.40 -14.19
N GLN A 81 -5.40 -6.27 -14.49
CA GLN A 81 -5.25 -7.30 -15.53
C GLN A 81 -5.14 -6.71 -16.94
N ASP A 82 -5.79 -5.56 -17.18
CA ASP A 82 -5.76 -4.88 -18.48
C ASP A 82 -4.47 -4.06 -18.69
N LEU A 83 -3.64 -3.90 -17.64
CA LEU A 83 -2.37 -3.16 -17.76
C LEU A 83 -1.26 -4.03 -18.35
N ASP A 84 -0.49 -3.45 -19.27
CA ASP A 84 0.76 -4.05 -19.74
C ASP A 84 1.89 -3.82 -18.73
N ILE A 85 2.03 -4.76 -17.79
CA ILE A 85 3.07 -4.76 -16.75
C ILE A 85 4.19 -5.76 -17.02
N GLN A 86 4.18 -6.43 -18.17
CA GLN A 86 5.12 -7.50 -18.52
C GLN A 86 6.60 -7.08 -18.52
N PRO A 87 6.98 -5.88 -18.94
CA PRO A 87 8.39 -5.49 -18.94
C PRO A 87 8.99 -5.28 -17.52
N TYR A 88 8.17 -5.29 -16.45
CA TYR A 88 8.65 -5.07 -15.10
C TYR A 88 9.02 -6.38 -14.40
N GLN A 89 10.28 -6.46 -13.96
CA GLN A 89 10.82 -7.61 -13.23
C GLN A 89 10.52 -7.55 -11.74
N GLN A 90 10.23 -6.34 -11.23
CA GLN A 90 9.89 -6.14 -9.83
C GLN A 90 8.83 -5.05 -9.69
N ILE A 91 7.78 -5.37 -8.96
CA ILE A 91 6.67 -4.48 -8.69
C ILE A 91 6.57 -4.23 -7.19
N THR A 92 6.47 -2.96 -6.80
CA THR A 92 6.26 -2.55 -5.41
C THR A 92 5.01 -1.68 -5.30
N PHE A 93 4.05 -2.11 -4.50
CA PHE A 93 2.89 -1.30 -4.14
C PHE A 93 3.21 -0.47 -2.91
N VAL A 94 2.91 0.83 -2.96
CA VAL A 94 3.13 1.76 -1.85
C VAL A 94 1.81 2.48 -1.57
N GLY A 95 1.26 2.29 -0.39
CA GLY A 95 0.03 2.93 0.05
C GLY A 95 0.20 3.76 1.30
N PHE A 96 -0.55 4.86 1.42
CA PHE A 96 -0.61 5.67 2.62
C PHE A 96 -2.04 5.69 3.16
N SER A 97 -2.22 5.41 4.48
CA SER A 97 -3.52 5.53 5.15
C SER A 97 -4.62 4.75 4.41
N ASN A 98 -5.64 5.40 3.86
CA ASN A 98 -6.70 4.77 3.06
C ASN A 98 -6.15 3.93 1.90
N GLY A 99 -5.11 4.40 1.20
CA GLY A 99 -4.44 3.64 0.14
C GLY A 99 -3.73 2.39 0.66
N ALA A 100 -3.11 2.45 1.86
CA ALA A 100 -2.52 1.28 2.50
C ALA A 100 -3.60 0.27 2.90
N ASN A 101 -4.72 0.74 3.46
CA ASN A 101 -5.87 -0.12 3.79
C ASN A 101 -6.47 -0.78 2.54
N PHE A 102 -6.51 -0.08 1.42
CA PHE A 102 -6.99 -0.65 0.16
C PHE A 102 -6.07 -1.77 -0.34
N ILE A 103 -4.74 -1.58 -0.28
CA ILE A 103 -3.76 -2.63 -0.60
C ILE A 103 -3.94 -3.84 0.32
N MET A 104 -4.21 -3.65 1.62
CA MET A 104 -4.49 -4.75 2.53
C MET A 104 -5.70 -5.57 2.07
N GLY A 105 -6.76 -4.92 1.61
CA GLY A 105 -7.89 -5.60 0.97
C GLY A 105 -7.50 -6.37 -0.30
N LEU A 106 -6.65 -5.82 -1.15
CA LEU A 106 -6.14 -6.53 -2.33
C LEU A 106 -5.34 -7.77 -1.95
N LEU A 107 -4.51 -7.69 -0.90
CA LEU A 107 -3.74 -8.81 -0.38
C LEU A 107 -4.62 -9.97 0.10
N THR A 108 -5.83 -9.70 0.59
CA THR A 108 -6.77 -10.76 0.97
C THR A 108 -7.36 -11.50 -0.23
N LYS A 109 -7.36 -10.89 -1.41
CA LYS A 109 -7.90 -11.48 -2.66
C LYS A 109 -6.82 -12.14 -3.50
N GLN A 110 -5.71 -11.42 -3.71
CA GLN A 110 -4.58 -11.87 -4.54
C GLN A 110 -3.27 -11.47 -3.85
N PRO A 111 -2.70 -12.31 -3.01
CA PRO A 111 -1.56 -11.96 -2.17
C PRO A 111 -0.23 -11.79 -2.93
N ASN A 112 -0.21 -12.12 -4.23
CA ASN A 112 0.99 -12.08 -5.07
C ASN A 112 0.86 -11.10 -6.27
N LEU A 113 0.10 -10.00 -6.12
CA LEU A 113 -0.02 -8.95 -7.14
C LEU A 113 1.29 -8.19 -7.36
N ALA A 114 2.13 -8.11 -6.34
CA ALA A 114 3.43 -7.44 -6.38
C ALA A 114 4.46 -8.24 -5.57
N ASP A 115 5.74 -7.93 -5.77
CA ASP A 115 6.84 -8.53 -5.01
C ASP A 115 7.00 -7.91 -3.63
N ASN A 116 6.76 -6.60 -3.53
CA ASN A 116 6.90 -5.84 -2.29
C ASN A 116 5.67 -4.97 -2.05
N TYR A 117 5.34 -4.80 -0.77
CA TYR A 117 4.28 -3.90 -0.32
C TYR A 117 4.81 -3.00 0.80
N ILE A 118 4.62 -1.70 0.66
CA ILE A 118 4.95 -0.68 1.66
C ILE A 118 3.64 -0.03 2.09
N LEU A 119 3.20 -0.34 3.30
CA LEU A 119 1.91 0.04 3.86
C LEU A 119 2.15 1.09 4.95
N LEU A 120 2.03 2.36 4.57
CA LEU A 120 2.34 3.50 5.41
C LEU A 120 1.09 3.90 6.21
N HIS A 121 1.16 3.79 7.53
CA HIS A 121 0.11 4.15 8.49
C HIS A 121 -1.28 3.54 8.18
N PRO A 122 -1.39 2.23 7.91
CA PRO A 122 -2.70 1.58 7.80
C PRO A 122 -3.41 1.52 9.16
N SER A 123 -4.71 1.24 9.12
CA SER A 123 -5.51 0.89 10.30
C SER A 123 -5.77 -0.61 10.31
N ALA A 124 -5.90 -1.19 11.50
CA ALA A 124 -6.41 -2.54 11.64
C ALA A 124 -7.92 -2.53 11.43
N LEU A 125 -8.36 -2.80 10.20
CA LEU A 125 -9.76 -3.02 9.86
C LEU A 125 -10.07 -4.51 9.86
N ASP A 126 -11.35 -4.84 9.81
CA ASP A 126 -11.80 -6.24 9.83
C ASP A 126 -11.61 -6.89 8.44
N TYR A 127 -10.38 -7.29 8.14
CA TYR A 127 -10.01 -7.95 6.89
C TYR A 127 -10.19 -9.46 7.00
N ALA A 128 -10.71 -10.07 5.93
CA ALA A 128 -10.62 -11.51 5.78
C ALA A 128 -9.15 -11.95 5.64
N PHE A 129 -8.81 -13.13 6.14
CA PHE A 129 -7.48 -13.69 5.89
C PHE A 129 -7.38 -14.23 4.47
N PRO A 130 -6.23 -14.04 3.78
CA PRO A 130 -6.01 -14.63 2.49
C PRO A 130 -5.94 -16.17 2.61
N LEU A 131 -6.42 -16.83 1.55
CA LEU A 131 -6.45 -18.30 1.49
C LEU A 131 -5.11 -18.92 1.09
N GLU A 132 -4.17 -18.11 0.61
CA GLU A 132 -2.89 -18.55 0.08
C GLU A 132 -1.73 -17.87 0.80
N ASN A 133 -0.62 -18.59 0.96
CA ASN A 133 0.63 -18.05 1.46
C ASN A 133 1.32 -17.20 0.38
N SER A 134 1.88 -16.09 0.79
CA SER A 134 2.64 -15.19 -0.09
C SER A 134 4.13 -15.19 0.26
N ARG A 135 4.96 -15.04 -0.78
CA ARG A 135 6.39 -14.78 -0.64
C ARG A 135 6.73 -13.29 -0.69
N ALA A 136 5.72 -12.44 -0.84
CA ALA A 136 5.91 -11.00 -0.91
C ALA A 136 6.53 -10.47 0.39
N GLU A 137 7.37 -9.46 0.22
CA GLU A 137 7.94 -8.70 1.33
C GLU A 137 6.97 -7.58 1.69
N ILE A 138 6.56 -7.49 2.94
CA ILE A 138 5.61 -6.47 3.40
C ILE A 138 6.23 -5.64 4.52
N LEU A 139 6.24 -4.33 4.35
CA LEU A 139 6.55 -3.37 5.39
C LEU A 139 5.29 -2.61 5.80
N PHE A 140 4.92 -2.74 7.05
CA PHE A 140 3.97 -1.84 7.71
C PHE A 140 4.74 -0.76 8.45
N THR A 141 4.27 0.47 8.40
CA THR A 141 4.74 1.53 9.28
C THR A 141 3.60 2.03 10.17
N LEU A 142 3.95 2.45 11.37
CA LEU A 142 3.02 2.92 12.38
C LEU A 142 3.55 4.19 13.04
N GLY A 143 2.77 5.27 12.98
CA GLY A 143 2.95 6.44 13.82
C GLY A 143 2.25 6.21 15.17
N GLN A 144 3.02 6.01 16.24
CA GLN A 144 2.47 5.64 17.56
C GLN A 144 1.50 6.68 18.15
N ASN A 145 1.63 7.94 17.73
CA ASN A 145 0.76 9.04 18.17
C ASN A 145 -0.32 9.40 17.12
N ALA A 146 -0.61 8.51 16.18
CA ALA A 146 -1.62 8.73 15.16
C ALA A 146 -3.05 8.57 15.74
N PRO A 147 -3.92 9.59 15.70
CA PRO A 147 -5.22 9.54 16.37
C PRO A 147 -6.23 8.57 15.73
N TYR A 148 -5.91 8.05 14.54
CA TYR A 148 -6.81 7.19 13.76
C TYR A 148 -6.35 5.73 13.71
N VAL A 149 -5.29 5.39 14.42
CA VAL A 149 -4.73 4.04 14.41
C VAL A 149 -4.64 3.53 15.84
N ASP A 150 -5.18 2.34 16.09
CA ASP A 150 -4.94 1.59 17.29
C ASP A 150 -3.63 0.80 17.11
N PRO A 151 -2.53 1.16 17.83
CA PRO A 151 -1.25 0.49 17.68
C PRO A 151 -1.31 -0.99 18.04
N VAL A 152 -2.04 -1.34 19.09
CA VAL A 152 -2.15 -2.73 19.58
C VAL A 152 -2.93 -3.59 18.59
N ALA A 153 -4.03 -3.06 18.07
CA ALA A 153 -4.82 -3.76 17.06
C ALA A 153 -4.02 -4.01 15.77
N LEU A 154 -3.22 -3.02 15.33
CA LEU A 154 -2.38 -3.18 14.14
C LEU A 154 -1.24 -4.19 14.38
N GLU A 155 -0.62 -4.18 15.56
CA GLU A 155 0.42 -5.16 15.93
C GLU A 155 -0.11 -6.58 15.93
N ASN A 156 -1.29 -6.80 16.51
CA ASN A 156 -1.95 -8.10 16.52
C ASN A 156 -2.28 -8.56 15.09
N LEU A 157 -2.85 -7.68 14.27
CA LEU A 157 -3.17 -7.99 12.87
C LEU A 157 -1.91 -8.40 12.08
N VAL A 158 -0.80 -7.67 12.23
CA VAL A 158 0.46 -7.99 11.55
C VAL A 158 1.01 -9.33 12.05
N GLY A 159 0.93 -9.61 13.34
CA GLY A 159 1.32 -10.89 13.93
C GLY A 159 0.51 -12.07 13.37
N ASP A 160 -0.80 -11.91 13.26
CA ASP A 160 -1.69 -12.91 12.67
C ASP A 160 -1.38 -13.11 11.17
N TRP A 161 -1.14 -12.04 10.44
CA TRP A 161 -0.76 -12.13 9.03
C TRP A 161 0.58 -12.82 8.83
N GLN A 162 1.58 -12.55 9.68
CA GLN A 162 2.86 -13.26 9.65
C GLN A 162 2.68 -14.78 9.86
N ALA A 163 1.86 -15.14 10.83
CA ALA A 163 1.65 -16.55 11.18
C ALA A 163 0.87 -17.33 10.12
N LEU A 164 -0.08 -16.68 9.42
CA LEU A 164 -1.07 -17.35 8.59
C LEU A 164 -0.77 -17.28 7.09
N ALA A 165 -0.23 -16.14 6.59
CA ALA A 165 -0.15 -15.92 5.15
C ALA A 165 1.09 -15.16 4.65
N PHE A 166 1.65 -14.27 5.47
CA PHE A 166 2.74 -13.37 5.06
C PHE A 166 3.94 -13.45 5.99
N PRO A 167 4.73 -14.53 5.96
CA PRO A 167 5.83 -14.76 6.92
C PRO A 167 6.94 -13.69 6.84
N ARG A 168 6.95 -12.88 5.77
CA ARG A 168 7.91 -11.79 5.57
C ARG A 168 7.31 -10.40 5.80
N ALA A 169 6.17 -10.32 6.50
CA ALA A 169 5.64 -9.04 6.96
C ALA A 169 6.46 -8.49 8.13
N ASN A 170 6.70 -7.19 8.13
CA ASN A 170 7.46 -6.48 9.16
C ASN A 170 6.70 -5.22 9.58
N LEU A 171 6.78 -4.86 10.85
CA LEU A 171 6.20 -3.63 11.39
C LEU A 171 7.29 -2.73 11.96
N ALA A 172 7.41 -1.51 11.42
CA ALA A 172 8.28 -0.45 11.95
C ALA A 172 7.44 0.62 12.66
N ARG A 173 7.90 1.07 13.83
CA ARG A 173 7.19 2.04 14.67
C ARG A 173 7.97 3.36 14.73
N PHE A 174 7.25 4.46 14.62
CA PHE A 174 7.81 5.81 14.69
C PHE A 174 7.07 6.62 15.75
N ASP A 175 7.79 7.36 16.58
CA ASP A 175 7.21 8.24 17.60
C ASP A 175 6.72 9.55 16.96
N LYS A 176 5.72 9.42 16.08
CA LYS A 176 5.12 10.49 15.29
C LYS A 176 3.60 10.30 15.16
N GLY A 177 2.93 11.33 14.63
CA GLY A 177 1.52 11.28 14.30
C GLY A 177 1.24 10.62 12.95
N HIS A 178 0.09 10.95 12.35
CA HIS A 178 -0.36 10.38 11.07
C HIS A 178 0.22 11.16 9.87
N PHE A 179 1.55 11.23 9.78
CA PHE A 179 2.29 11.84 8.67
C PHE A 179 3.66 11.19 8.52
N LEU A 180 4.21 11.22 7.31
CA LEU A 180 5.51 10.64 7.00
C LEU A 180 6.64 11.53 7.52
N SER A 181 7.41 11.04 8.47
CA SER A 181 8.59 11.73 8.99
C SER A 181 9.84 11.42 8.15
N GLN A 182 10.88 12.25 8.29
CA GLN A 182 12.14 12.04 7.59
C GLN A 182 12.82 10.71 8.02
N ASP A 183 12.72 10.36 9.29
CA ASP A 183 13.27 9.10 9.83
C ASP A 183 12.56 7.90 9.23
N GLU A 184 11.23 7.97 9.13
CA GLU A 184 10.41 6.95 8.47
C GLU A 184 10.75 6.82 6.98
N LEU A 185 10.83 7.93 6.26
CA LEU A 185 11.21 7.92 4.84
C LEU A 185 12.59 7.30 4.62
N THR A 186 13.55 7.58 5.52
CA THR A 186 14.88 6.99 5.47
C THR A 186 14.81 5.48 5.71
N TYR A 187 14.04 5.03 6.69
CA TYR A 187 13.84 3.61 6.98
C TYR A 187 13.19 2.88 5.79
N VAL A 188 12.12 3.44 5.25
CA VAL A 188 11.39 2.88 4.11
C VAL A 188 12.28 2.77 2.87
N ARG A 189 13.10 3.79 2.60
CA ARG A 189 14.09 3.77 1.51
C ARG A 189 15.09 2.63 1.68
N ASN A 190 15.69 2.51 2.86
CA ASN A 190 16.68 1.47 3.13
C ASN A 190 16.06 0.07 3.00
N TRP A 191 14.84 -0.12 3.54
CA TRP A 191 14.10 -1.36 3.42
C TRP A 191 13.82 -1.73 1.96
N TYR A 192 13.45 -0.75 1.12
CA TYR A 192 13.20 -0.94 -0.30
C TYR A 192 14.50 -1.32 -1.04
N GLN A 193 15.60 -0.58 -0.82
CA GLN A 193 16.89 -0.83 -1.47
C GLN A 193 17.45 -2.22 -1.17
N GLU A 194 17.41 -2.67 0.08
CA GLU A 194 17.84 -4.03 0.46
C GLU A 194 17.13 -5.14 -0.32
N ARG A 195 15.94 -4.90 -0.82
CA ARG A 195 15.11 -5.88 -1.53
C ARG A 195 15.21 -5.77 -3.04
N THR A 196 15.56 -4.61 -3.52
CA THR A 196 15.80 -4.38 -4.95
C THR A 196 17.22 -4.79 -5.38
N ASP A 197 18.24 -4.57 -4.54
CA ASP A 197 19.63 -4.92 -4.82
C ASP A 197 19.88 -6.44 -4.82
N LYS A 198 19.07 -7.22 -4.09
CA LYS A 198 19.20 -8.69 -4.02
C LYS A 198 18.70 -9.43 -5.27
N LYS A 199 17.99 -8.76 -6.16
CA LYS A 199 17.42 -9.34 -7.39
C LYS A 199 18.10 -8.85 -8.68
N ALA A 200 19.16 -8.04 -8.55
CA ALA A 200 19.94 -7.52 -9.69
C ALA A 200 21.03 -8.50 -10.15
#